data_fd045c2d8f8b995d99c89cde5a0e1caf
#
_entry.id   fd045c2d8f8b995d99c89cde5a0e1caf
#
_cell.length_a   1.000
_cell.length_b   1.000
_cell.length_c   1.000
_cell.angle_alpha   90.00
_cell.angle_beta   90.00
_cell.angle_gamma   90.00
#
_symmetry.space_group_name_H-M   'P 1'
#
loop_
_entity.id
_entity.type
_entity.pdbx_description
1 polymer ?
#
loop_
_entity_poly.entity_id
_entity_poly.type
_entity_poly.pdbx_seq_one_letter_code
_entity_poly.pdbx_strand_id
1 'polypeptide(L)'
;MPLNEGMYPYTAKEARERGELELWRANFRANCACAWAIELAIRRDFDGMHLKDGCAKSVIDQYGYKRVGFVLANTLQEHAYDGRYHEVNKQWSRRIFIPSDGGHRLTFVVNSHPAVLDGFVSDYRGELARLHLFGTEHCLPDTGEQDFTGKVLVLSPDTLREDCWQPENQLWLAHSGFGCLPHARGRSVLCTCLVDGETTRWNRSEFVGVIRDECIPDWAAEKLAQLRQEQTEMTQEMTM
;
A
#
# COMPACT_ATOMS: atom_id res chain seq x y z
N MET A 1 3.77 -26.54 -8.19
CA MET A 1 2.88 -25.38 -8.26
C MET A 1 3.61 -24.21 -7.65
N PRO A 2 3.75 -23.07 -8.32
CA PRO A 2 4.27 -21.87 -7.70
C PRO A 2 3.41 -21.54 -6.48
N LEU A 3 4.03 -21.20 -5.36
CA LEU A 3 3.38 -20.86 -4.08
C LEU A 3 2.43 -19.64 -4.19
N ASN A 4 2.47 -18.93 -5.31
CA ASN A 4 1.65 -17.74 -5.63
C ASN A 4 0.33 -18.05 -6.34
N GLU A 5 0.07 -19.31 -6.73
CA GLU A 5 -1.19 -19.64 -7.41
C GLU A 5 -2.32 -19.81 -6.40
N GLY A 6 -3.44 -19.25 -6.79
CA GLY A 6 -4.78 -19.20 -6.23
C GLY A 6 -5.06 -19.88 -4.89
N MET A 7 -5.61 -19.11 -3.97
CA MET A 7 -6.16 -19.66 -2.73
C MET A 7 -7.30 -20.61 -3.05
N TYR A 8 -7.31 -21.80 -2.47
CA TYR A 8 -8.44 -22.73 -2.59
C TYR A 8 -9.62 -22.19 -1.76
N PRO A 9 -10.77 -21.90 -2.37
CA PRO A 9 -11.81 -21.07 -1.74
C PRO A 9 -12.84 -21.84 -0.90
N TYR A 10 -12.74 -23.17 -0.85
CA TYR A 10 -13.75 -24.03 -0.23
C TYR A 10 -13.26 -24.68 1.05
N THR A 11 -14.20 -25.11 1.90
CA THR A 11 -13.95 -25.88 3.11
C THR A 11 -13.46 -27.29 2.80
N ALA A 12 -12.96 -28.01 3.81
CA ALA A 12 -12.57 -29.42 3.68
C ALA A 12 -13.76 -30.32 3.30
N LYS A 13 -14.96 -30.00 3.82
CA LYS A 13 -16.20 -30.75 3.53
C LYS A 13 -16.58 -30.57 2.04
N GLU A 14 -16.64 -29.32 1.59
CA GLU A 14 -16.95 -29.02 0.19
C GLU A 14 -15.90 -29.62 -0.77
N ALA A 15 -14.62 -29.55 -0.41
CA ALA A 15 -13.53 -30.16 -1.18
C ALA A 15 -13.70 -31.68 -1.33
N ARG A 16 -14.17 -32.35 -0.28
CA ARG A 16 -14.47 -33.80 -0.32
C ARG A 16 -15.64 -34.10 -1.24
N GLU A 17 -16.74 -33.33 -1.16
CA GLU A 17 -17.91 -33.47 -2.01
C GLU A 17 -17.58 -33.23 -3.48
N ARG A 18 -16.61 -32.35 -3.76
CA ARG A 18 -16.11 -32.01 -5.12
C ARG A 18 -15.03 -32.97 -5.64
N GLY A 19 -14.52 -33.89 -4.81
CA GLY A 19 -13.37 -34.74 -5.18
C GLY A 19 -12.02 -34.01 -5.23
N GLU A 20 -11.92 -32.81 -4.64
CA GLU A 20 -10.77 -31.89 -4.71
C GLU A 20 -9.97 -31.85 -3.39
N LEU A 21 -10.06 -32.88 -2.55
CA LEU A 21 -9.47 -32.90 -1.21
C LEU A 21 -7.94 -32.72 -1.23
N GLU A 22 -7.26 -33.21 -2.27
CA GLU A 22 -5.80 -33.02 -2.40
C GLU A 22 -5.43 -31.56 -2.70
N LEU A 23 -6.23 -30.83 -3.47
CA LEU A 23 -6.05 -29.39 -3.69
C LEU A 23 -6.22 -28.62 -2.38
N TRP A 24 -7.26 -28.97 -1.61
CA TRP A 24 -7.46 -28.38 -0.28
C TRP A 24 -6.26 -28.65 0.64
N ARG A 25 -5.77 -29.89 0.71
CA ARG A 25 -4.60 -30.27 1.52
C ARG A 25 -3.34 -29.53 1.10
N ALA A 26 -3.13 -29.40 -0.20
CA ALA A 26 -1.98 -28.63 -0.72
C ALA A 26 -2.05 -27.16 -0.32
N ASN A 27 -3.22 -26.53 -0.45
CA ASN A 27 -3.46 -25.15 -0.01
C ASN A 27 -3.27 -25.00 1.51
N PHE A 28 -3.78 -25.91 2.31
CA PHE A 28 -3.61 -25.90 3.75
C PHE A 28 -2.13 -25.97 4.15
N ARG A 29 -1.35 -26.90 3.57
CA ARG A 29 0.10 -26.98 3.80
C ARG A 29 0.82 -25.68 3.40
N ALA A 30 0.44 -25.07 2.29
CA ALA A 30 1.02 -23.79 1.86
C ALA A 30 0.69 -22.64 2.83
N ASN A 31 -0.51 -22.62 3.43
CA ASN A 31 -0.88 -21.65 4.45
C ASN A 31 -0.08 -21.85 5.74
N CYS A 32 0.12 -23.10 6.18
CA CYS A 32 1.00 -23.41 7.33
C CYS A 32 2.45 -23.00 7.08
N ALA A 33 2.96 -23.23 5.87
CA ALA A 33 4.32 -22.81 5.50
C ALA A 33 4.45 -21.28 5.46
N CYS A 34 3.43 -20.58 4.99
CA CYS A 34 3.36 -19.12 5.02
C CYS A 34 3.34 -18.59 6.47
N ALA A 35 2.52 -19.17 7.36
CA ALA A 35 2.49 -18.79 8.78
C ALA A 35 3.88 -18.95 9.42
N TRP A 36 4.53 -20.05 9.16
CA TRP A 36 5.90 -20.29 9.62
C TRP A 36 6.92 -19.27 9.06
N ALA A 37 6.80 -18.91 7.77
CA ALA A 37 7.67 -17.92 7.15
C ALA A 37 7.48 -16.53 7.78
N ILE A 38 6.25 -16.14 8.13
CA ILE A 38 5.95 -14.92 8.87
C ILE A 38 6.65 -14.93 10.24
N GLU A 39 6.54 -16.04 11.00
CA GLU A 39 7.23 -16.18 12.29
C GLU A 39 8.73 -16.03 12.16
N LEU A 40 9.33 -16.63 11.13
CA LEU A 40 10.77 -16.54 10.88
C LEU A 40 11.18 -15.10 10.50
N ALA A 41 10.40 -14.42 9.66
CA ALA A 41 10.66 -13.04 9.30
C ALA A 41 10.59 -12.12 10.53
N ILE A 42 9.57 -12.27 11.37
CA ILE A 42 9.46 -11.54 12.63
C ILE A 42 10.69 -11.79 13.53
N ARG A 43 11.08 -13.05 13.73
CA ARG A 43 12.25 -13.38 14.57
C ARG A 43 13.56 -12.82 14.03
N ARG A 44 13.72 -12.74 12.71
CA ARG A 44 14.90 -12.18 12.05
C ARG A 44 14.98 -10.66 12.16
N ASP A 45 13.85 -9.99 12.02
CA ASP A 45 13.76 -8.54 11.80
C ASP A 45 13.28 -7.77 13.04
N PHE A 46 12.97 -8.43 14.16
CA PHE A 46 12.62 -7.81 15.42
C PHE A 46 13.86 -7.69 16.33
N ASP A 47 14.23 -6.46 16.68
CA ASP A 47 15.41 -6.14 17.50
C ASP A 47 15.17 -6.19 19.03
N GLY A 48 13.94 -6.52 19.44
CA GLY A 48 13.49 -6.52 20.84
C GLY A 48 12.61 -5.32 21.20
N MET A 49 12.59 -4.27 20.39
CA MET A 49 11.74 -3.09 20.55
C MET A 49 10.95 -2.77 19.28
N HIS A 50 11.57 -2.89 18.12
CA HIS A 50 10.97 -2.50 16.84
C HIS A 50 11.09 -3.63 15.82
N LEU A 51 10.09 -3.72 14.95
CA LEU A 51 10.15 -4.54 13.75
C LEU A 51 10.75 -3.67 12.62
N LYS A 52 11.69 -4.25 11.86
CA LYS A 52 12.30 -3.55 10.73
C LYS A 52 11.26 -3.27 9.64
N ASP A 53 11.27 -2.06 9.09
CA ASP A 53 10.42 -1.68 7.96
C ASP A 53 10.63 -2.61 6.76
N GLY A 54 9.53 -2.97 6.09
CA GLY A 54 9.55 -3.88 4.96
C GLY A 54 9.77 -5.36 5.34
N CYS A 55 9.64 -5.73 6.62
CA CYS A 55 9.73 -7.11 7.09
C CYS A 55 8.74 -8.03 6.35
N ALA A 56 7.52 -7.56 6.07
CA ALA A 56 6.50 -8.30 5.36
C ALA A 56 6.86 -8.56 3.89
N LYS A 57 7.64 -7.66 3.26
CA LYS A 57 7.97 -7.73 1.84
C LYS A 57 8.61 -9.07 1.44
N SER A 58 9.56 -9.57 2.22
CA SER A 58 10.24 -10.83 1.94
C SER A 58 9.30 -12.04 1.93
N VAL A 59 8.26 -12.02 2.78
CA VAL A 59 7.23 -13.08 2.83
C VAL A 59 6.23 -12.89 1.70
N ILE A 60 5.87 -11.66 1.38
CA ILE A 60 4.99 -11.32 0.25
C ILE A 60 5.63 -11.79 -1.07
N ASP A 61 6.92 -11.53 -1.29
CA ASP A 61 7.65 -11.94 -2.50
C ASP A 61 7.66 -13.47 -2.67
N GLN A 62 7.65 -14.21 -1.55
CA GLN A 62 7.65 -15.68 -1.57
C GLN A 62 6.26 -16.29 -1.73
N TYR A 63 5.23 -15.75 -1.05
CA TYR A 63 3.90 -16.36 -0.94
C TYR A 63 2.79 -15.59 -1.64
N GLY A 64 3.06 -14.35 -2.06
CA GLY A 64 2.10 -13.42 -2.67
C GLY A 64 1.17 -12.77 -1.63
N TYR A 65 0.68 -11.58 -1.99
CA TYR A 65 -0.20 -10.78 -1.13
C TYR A 65 -1.45 -11.54 -0.65
N LYS A 66 -2.10 -12.29 -1.55
CA LYS A 66 -3.35 -12.99 -1.21
C LYS A 66 -3.15 -14.01 -0.09
N ARG A 67 -2.09 -14.81 -0.16
CA ARG A 67 -1.82 -15.85 0.84
C ARG A 67 -1.37 -15.26 2.16
N VAL A 68 -0.44 -14.29 2.13
CA VAL A 68 0.00 -13.61 3.35
C VAL A 68 -1.17 -12.94 4.05
N GLY A 69 -1.97 -12.16 3.32
CA GLY A 69 -3.17 -11.51 3.85
C GLY A 69 -4.18 -12.50 4.43
N PHE A 70 -4.40 -13.63 3.78
CA PHE A 70 -5.31 -14.67 4.26
C PHE A 70 -4.83 -15.29 5.59
N VAL A 71 -3.53 -15.60 5.70
CA VAL A 71 -2.93 -16.17 6.93
C VAL A 71 -2.99 -15.18 8.08
N LEU A 72 -2.63 -13.91 7.82
CA LEU A 72 -2.71 -12.84 8.81
C LEU A 72 -4.16 -12.61 9.28
N ALA A 73 -5.11 -12.52 8.34
CA ALA A 73 -6.51 -12.32 8.67
C ALA A 73 -7.08 -13.48 9.50
N ASN A 74 -6.74 -14.73 9.14
CA ASN A 74 -7.12 -15.90 9.94
C ASN A 74 -6.58 -15.79 11.37
N THR A 75 -5.30 -15.43 11.53
CA THR A 75 -4.69 -15.28 12.86
C THR A 75 -5.40 -14.20 13.69
N LEU A 76 -5.69 -13.03 13.11
CA LEU A 76 -6.37 -11.95 13.83
C LEU A 76 -7.82 -12.30 14.18
N GLN A 77 -8.52 -13.01 13.31
CA GLN A 77 -9.89 -13.46 13.58
C GLN A 77 -9.95 -14.50 14.71
N GLU A 78 -8.95 -15.41 14.81
CA GLU A 78 -8.82 -16.33 15.96
C GLU A 78 -8.56 -15.59 17.28
N HIS A 79 -7.90 -14.43 17.22
CA HIS A 79 -7.58 -13.58 18.36
C HIS A 79 -8.45 -12.30 18.44
N ALA A 80 -9.70 -12.36 17.95
CA ALA A 80 -10.58 -11.19 17.83
C ALA A 80 -10.77 -10.38 19.13
N TYR A 81 -10.72 -11.06 20.28
CA TYR A 81 -10.90 -10.44 21.58
C TYR A 81 -9.58 -10.01 22.26
N ASP A 82 -8.43 -10.28 21.67
CA ASP A 82 -7.15 -9.88 22.23
C ASP A 82 -6.91 -8.37 22.02
N GLY A 83 -6.90 -7.62 23.12
CA GLY A 83 -6.73 -6.16 23.13
C GLY A 83 -5.33 -5.66 22.72
N ARG A 84 -4.37 -6.56 22.52
CA ARG A 84 -3.00 -6.22 22.07
C ARG A 84 -2.91 -6.00 20.57
N TYR A 85 -3.93 -6.41 19.80
CA TYR A 85 -4.05 -6.07 18.38
C TYR A 85 -4.84 -4.78 18.20
N HIS A 86 -4.36 -3.90 17.34
CA HIS A 86 -5.00 -2.64 17.03
C HIS A 86 -6.33 -2.85 16.29
N GLU A 87 -7.35 -2.04 16.64
CA GLU A 87 -8.70 -2.24 16.07
C GLU A 87 -8.75 -2.09 14.55
N VAL A 88 -7.93 -1.21 13.96
CA VAL A 88 -7.83 -1.05 12.51
C VAL A 88 -7.39 -2.35 11.82
N ASN A 89 -6.42 -3.09 12.39
CA ASN A 89 -5.98 -4.37 11.88
C ASN A 89 -7.06 -5.46 12.03
N LYS A 90 -7.79 -5.45 13.13
CA LYS A 90 -8.94 -6.35 13.33
C LYS A 90 -10.07 -6.07 12.33
N GLN A 91 -10.40 -4.80 12.10
CA GLN A 91 -11.41 -4.40 11.11
C GLN A 91 -11.02 -4.82 9.70
N TRP A 92 -9.74 -4.62 9.33
CA TRP A 92 -9.21 -5.10 8.07
C TRP A 92 -9.37 -6.63 7.95
N SER A 93 -8.99 -7.40 8.97
CA SER A 93 -9.06 -8.85 8.93
C SER A 93 -10.50 -9.37 8.74
N ARG A 94 -11.51 -8.73 9.34
CA ARG A 94 -12.93 -9.10 9.22
C ARG A 94 -13.47 -8.97 7.80
N ARG A 95 -12.82 -8.21 6.91
CA ARG A 95 -13.20 -8.07 5.50
C ARG A 95 -12.74 -9.26 4.64
N ILE A 96 -11.85 -10.10 5.17
CA ILE A 96 -11.32 -11.26 4.47
C ILE A 96 -12.11 -12.49 4.90
N PHE A 97 -12.80 -13.11 3.94
CA PHE A 97 -13.57 -14.32 4.21
C PHE A 97 -12.64 -15.52 4.41
N ILE A 98 -12.78 -16.20 5.54
CA ILE A 98 -12.08 -17.45 5.86
C ILE A 98 -13.11 -18.59 5.85
N PRO A 99 -13.03 -19.55 4.91
CA PRO A 99 -13.94 -20.68 4.86
C PRO A 99 -13.91 -21.50 6.15
N SER A 100 -15.08 -21.83 6.70
CA SER A 100 -15.22 -22.58 7.95
C SER A 100 -16.33 -23.63 7.84
N ASP A 101 -16.09 -24.83 8.33
CA ASP A 101 -17.05 -25.94 8.40
C ASP A 101 -17.97 -25.87 9.65
N GLY A 102 -18.04 -24.73 10.31
CA GLY A 102 -19.02 -24.47 11.37
C GLY A 102 -18.67 -25.05 12.74
N GLY A 103 -17.45 -25.49 13.00
CA GLY A 103 -17.10 -26.02 14.32
C GLY A 103 -15.63 -26.35 14.56
N HIS A 104 -14.89 -26.66 13.54
CA HIS A 104 -13.45 -26.90 13.64
C HIS A 104 -12.72 -26.02 12.62
N ARG A 105 -12.16 -24.91 13.08
CA ARG A 105 -11.19 -24.16 12.26
C ARG A 105 -9.89 -24.94 12.24
N LEU A 106 -9.50 -25.43 11.07
CA LEU A 106 -8.14 -25.85 10.84
C LEU A 106 -7.32 -24.57 10.72
N THR A 107 -6.62 -24.23 11.78
CA THR A 107 -5.96 -22.95 11.90
C THR A 107 -4.49 -23.05 11.50
N PHE A 108 -4.09 -22.21 10.58
CA PHE A 108 -2.70 -21.88 10.27
C PHE A 108 -2.38 -20.53 10.92
N VAL A 109 -2.29 -20.54 12.25
CA VAL A 109 -2.07 -19.35 13.08
C VAL A 109 -0.59 -19.02 13.16
N VAL A 110 -0.25 -17.75 13.08
CA VAL A 110 1.11 -17.26 13.32
C VAL A 110 1.37 -17.17 14.81
N ASN A 111 2.32 -17.97 15.34
CA ASN A 111 2.69 -17.98 16.75
C ASN A 111 3.78 -16.93 17.01
N SER A 112 3.37 -15.70 17.26
CA SER A 112 4.26 -14.60 17.61
C SER A 112 3.64 -13.75 18.72
N HIS A 113 4.47 -12.90 19.36
CA HIS A 113 3.91 -11.97 20.35
C HIS A 113 2.91 -11.03 19.67
N PRO A 114 1.67 -10.89 20.21
CA PRO A 114 0.59 -10.17 19.52
C PRO A 114 0.93 -8.75 19.07
N ALA A 115 1.58 -7.96 19.94
CA ALA A 115 1.95 -6.59 19.58
C ALA A 115 3.01 -6.52 18.44
N VAL A 116 3.91 -7.50 18.34
CA VAL A 116 4.90 -7.57 17.25
C VAL A 116 4.24 -8.02 15.97
N LEU A 117 3.34 -9.00 16.07
CA LEU A 117 2.54 -9.45 14.92
C LEU A 117 1.62 -8.36 14.40
N ASP A 118 1.05 -7.53 15.30
CA ASP A 118 0.26 -6.37 14.91
C ASP A 118 1.07 -5.37 14.08
N GLY A 119 2.32 -5.12 14.45
CA GLY A 119 3.28 -4.35 13.64
C GLY A 119 3.54 -4.97 12.27
N PHE A 120 3.71 -6.30 12.20
CA PHE A 120 3.86 -7.00 10.92
C PHE A 120 2.62 -6.89 10.03
N VAL A 121 1.41 -6.94 10.63
CA VAL A 121 0.15 -6.73 9.88
C VAL A 121 0.07 -5.31 9.33
N SER A 122 0.50 -4.32 10.09
CA SER A 122 0.55 -2.92 9.63
C SER A 122 1.53 -2.75 8.47
N ASP A 123 2.73 -3.34 8.56
CA ASP A 123 3.73 -3.35 7.48
C ASP A 123 3.18 -4.05 6.20
N TYR A 124 2.55 -5.22 6.36
CA TYR A 124 1.88 -5.92 5.24
C TYR A 124 0.80 -5.04 4.58
N ARG A 125 -0.02 -4.36 5.39
CA ARG A 125 -1.09 -3.49 4.87
C ARG A 125 -0.50 -2.28 4.14
N GLY A 126 0.62 -1.77 4.61
CA GLY A 126 1.39 -0.74 3.93
C GLY A 126 1.89 -1.20 2.56
N GLU A 127 2.51 -2.37 2.50
CA GLU A 127 2.95 -2.97 1.24
C GLU A 127 1.77 -3.21 0.27
N LEU A 128 0.62 -3.68 0.78
CA LEU A 128 -0.59 -3.87 -0.02
C LEU A 128 -1.15 -2.55 -0.57
N ALA A 129 -1.16 -1.49 0.23
CA ALA A 129 -1.59 -0.17 -0.20
C ALA A 129 -0.66 0.38 -1.29
N ARG A 130 0.66 0.21 -1.14
CA ARG A 130 1.67 0.64 -2.12
C ARG A 130 1.52 0.01 -3.51
N LEU A 131 0.85 -1.15 -3.65
CA LEU A 131 0.57 -1.75 -4.96
C LEU A 131 -0.27 -0.86 -5.88
N HIS A 132 -1.06 0.01 -5.32
CA HIS A 132 -1.96 0.90 -6.04
C HIS A 132 -1.44 2.35 -6.10
N LEU A 133 -0.33 2.63 -5.43
CA LEU A 133 0.28 3.94 -5.41
C LEU A 133 1.21 4.13 -6.62
N PHE A 134 1.38 5.39 -7.02
CA PHE A 134 2.36 5.75 -8.04
C PHE A 134 3.77 5.60 -7.49
N GLY A 135 4.61 4.87 -8.22
CA GLY A 135 6.03 4.66 -7.94
C GLY A 135 6.92 5.26 -9.02
N THR A 136 8.21 4.92 -8.96
CA THR A 136 9.23 5.38 -9.92
C THR A 136 8.93 4.98 -11.35
N GLU A 137 8.26 3.84 -11.56
CA GLU A 137 7.84 3.32 -12.87
C GLU A 137 6.80 4.20 -13.56
N HIS A 138 6.04 5.00 -12.80
CA HIS A 138 5.04 5.93 -13.31
C HIS A 138 5.59 7.33 -13.54
N CYS A 139 6.84 7.58 -13.16
CA CYS A 139 7.47 8.90 -13.20
C CYS A 139 8.60 9.00 -14.23
N LEU A 140 8.86 10.21 -14.69
CA LEU A 140 10.11 10.53 -15.35
C LEU A 140 11.22 10.54 -14.30
N PRO A 141 12.40 9.94 -14.58
CA PRO A 141 13.51 9.94 -13.63
C PRO A 141 13.92 11.38 -13.28
N ASP A 142 13.92 11.74 -11.99
CA ASP A 142 14.46 13.05 -11.59
C ASP A 142 16.00 13.02 -11.58
N THR A 143 16.59 13.50 -12.65
CA THR A 143 18.04 13.69 -12.77
C THR A 143 18.53 14.92 -12.00
N GLY A 144 17.64 15.66 -11.36
CA GLY A 144 17.93 16.96 -10.74
C GLY A 144 17.88 18.14 -11.72
N GLU A 145 17.83 17.90 -13.02
CA GLU A 145 17.86 18.94 -14.07
C GLU A 145 16.45 19.40 -14.49
N GLN A 146 15.41 18.73 -14.01
CA GLN A 146 14.04 19.03 -14.39
C GLN A 146 13.51 20.27 -13.67
N ASP A 147 12.87 21.17 -14.43
CA ASP A 147 12.00 22.21 -13.87
C ASP A 147 10.63 21.60 -13.56
N PHE A 148 10.17 21.73 -12.32
CA PHE A 148 8.90 21.20 -11.85
C PHE A 148 7.74 22.17 -12.06
N THR A 149 7.99 23.42 -12.44
CA THR A 149 6.96 24.45 -12.61
C THR A 149 5.90 24.02 -13.63
N GLY A 150 4.64 24.03 -13.22
CA GLY A 150 3.50 23.62 -14.06
C GLY A 150 3.43 22.12 -14.34
N LYS A 151 4.25 21.29 -13.68
CA LYS A 151 4.24 19.85 -13.80
C LYS A 151 3.41 19.21 -12.68
N VAL A 152 2.89 18.03 -12.96
CA VAL A 152 2.26 17.17 -11.95
C VAL A 152 3.33 16.29 -11.34
N LEU A 153 3.46 16.38 -10.04
CA LEU A 153 4.44 15.65 -9.25
C LEU A 153 3.75 14.52 -8.49
N VAL A 154 4.46 13.43 -8.32
CA VAL A 154 4.04 12.29 -7.50
C VAL A 154 4.71 12.39 -6.13
N LEU A 155 3.92 12.61 -5.08
CA LEU A 155 4.41 12.60 -3.70
C LEU A 155 4.80 11.18 -3.30
N SER A 156 5.94 11.04 -2.60
CA SER A 156 6.41 9.73 -2.14
C SER A 156 5.41 9.07 -1.19
N PRO A 157 5.13 7.77 -1.35
CA PRO A 157 4.34 7.02 -0.38
C PRO A 157 4.85 7.15 1.06
N ASP A 158 6.15 7.29 1.25
CA ASP A 158 6.76 7.43 2.57
C ASP A 158 6.47 8.77 3.25
N THR A 159 6.03 9.76 2.47
CA THR A 159 5.61 11.08 2.98
C THR A 159 4.13 11.09 3.37
N LEU A 160 3.33 10.21 2.77
CA LEU A 160 1.90 10.09 3.07
C LEU A 160 1.67 9.37 4.41
N ARG A 161 0.68 9.82 5.16
CA ARG A 161 0.19 9.06 6.32
C ARG A 161 -0.59 7.83 5.85
N GLU A 162 -0.66 6.79 6.70
CA GLU A 162 -1.36 5.54 6.36
C GLU A 162 -2.82 5.72 5.93
N ASP A 163 -3.53 6.66 6.53
CA ASP A 163 -4.91 7.01 6.19
C ASP A 163 -5.06 7.73 4.84
N CYS A 164 -3.94 8.27 4.34
CA CYS A 164 -3.86 8.97 3.05
C CYS A 164 -3.22 8.12 1.93
N TRP A 165 -2.96 6.83 2.13
CA TRP A 165 -2.38 5.96 1.11
C TRP A 165 -3.40 5.64 0.01
N GLN A 166 -3.63 6.63 -0.84
CA GLN A 166 -4.46 6.55 -2.04
C GLN A 166 -3.74 7.28 -3.18
N PRO A 167 -3.78 6.76 -4.41
CA PRO A 167 -3.07 7.36 -5.54
C PRO A 167 -3.50 8.81 -5.81
N GLU A 168 -4.75 9.14 -5.49
CA GLU A 168 -5.30 10.49 -5.62
C GLU A 168 -4.53 11.51 -4.78
N ASN A 169 -4.11 11.13 -3.57
CA ASN A 169 -3.39 12.01 -2.65
C ASN A 169 -1.92 12.22 -3.04
N GLN A 170 -1.41 11.47 -4.01
CA GLN A 170 -0.04 11.60 -4.49
C GLN A 170 0.14 12.66 -5.58
N LEU A 171 -0.94 13.10 -6.25
CA LEU A 171 -0.83 13.94 -7.43
C LEU A 171 -0.94 15.43 -7.08
N TRP A 172 0.15 16.15 -7.31
CA TRP A 172 0.31 17.55 -6.92
C TRP A 172 0.76 18.39 -8.11
N LEU A 173 0.03 19.47 -8.43
CA LEU A 173 0.45 20.46 -9.43
C LEU A 173 1.44 21.42 -8.81
N ALA A 174 2.66 21.48 -9.32
CA ALA A 174 3.68 22.41 -8.89
C ALA A 174 3.47 23.80 -9.51
N HIS A 175 3.50 24.84 -8.68
CA HIS A 175 3.32 26.23 -9.14
C HIS A 175 4.62 26.99 -9.18
N SER A 176 5.37 27.00 -8.05
CA SER A 176 6.53 27.87 -7.87
C SER A 176 7.39 27.39 -6.68
N GLY A 177 8.46 28.13 -6.43
CA GLY A 177 9.38 27.90 -5.32
C GLY A 177 10.75 27.47 -5.81
N PHE A 178 11.76 27.66 -4.95
CA PHE A 178 13.14 27.29 -5.31
C PHE A 178 13.30 25.79 -5.58
N GLY A 179 12.42 24.94 -5.00
CA GLY A 179 12.42 23.51 -5.26
C GLY A 179 11.95 23.13 -6.67
N CYS A 180 11.27 24.02 -7.41
CA CYS A 180 10.90 23.79 -8.80
C CYS A 180 12.11 23.87 -9.74
N LEU A 181 13.12 24.69 -9.40
CA LEU A 181 14.26 24.92 -10.27
C LEU A 181 15.19 23.71 -10.36
N PRO A 182 15.90 23.54 -11.48
CA PRO A 182 16.95 22.53 -11.59
C PRO A 182 17.97 22.62 -10.45
N HIS A 183 18.50 21.47 -10.03
CA HIS A 183 19.50 21.34 -8.95
C HIS A 183 19.08 21.87 -7.56
N ALA A 184 17.78 22.10 -7.33
CA ALA A 184 17.24 22.66 -6.09
C ALA A 184 16.81 21.59 -5.06
N ARG A 185 17.53 20.46 -4.98
CA ARG A 185 17.26 19.40 -3.98
C ARG A 185 17.34 20.00 -2.57
N GLY A 186 16.39 19.62 -1.72
CA GLY A 186 16.28 20.14 -0.36
C GLY A 186 15.57 21.51 -0.27
N ARG A 187 14.98 22.02 -1.36
CA ARG A 187 14.19 23.26 -1.39
C ARG A 187 12.71 22.97 -1.57
N SER A 188 11.87 23.89 -1.11
CA SER A 188 10.42 23.73 -1.14
C SER A 188 9.81 24.06 -2.49
N VAL A 189 8.81 23.26 -2.86
CA VAL A 189 7.90 23.43 -3.99
C VAL A 189 6.55 23.85 -3.43
N LEU A 190 5.99 24.96 -3.90
CA LEU A 190 4.60 25.33 -3.66
C LEU A 190 3.74 24.56 -4.66
N CYS A 191 2.79 23.77 -4.20
CA CYS A 191 1.98 22.92 -5.04
C CYS A 191 0.55 22.76 -4.50
N THR A 192 -0.35 22.36 -5.38
CA THR A 192 -1.76 22.11 -5.07
C THR A 192 -2.08 20.64 -5.31
N CYS A 193 -2.68 19.98 -4.31
CA CYS A 193 -3.22 18.63 -4.44
C CYS A 193 -4.36 18.62 -5.47
N LEU A 194 -4.32 17.66 -6.41
CA LEU A 194 -5.34 17.62 -7.47
C LEU A 194 -6.70 17.12 -6.96
N VAL A 195 -6.74 16.32 -5.90
CA VAL A 195 -8.00 15.73 -5.42
C VAL A 195 -8.86 16.73 -4.66
N ASP A 196 -8.29 17.52 -3.76
CA ASP A 196 -9.01 18.40 -2.84
C ASP A 196 -8.72 19.91 -3.05
N GLY A 197 -7.69 20.24 -3.83
CA GLY A 197 -7.27 21.62 -4.07
C GLY A 197 -6.46 22.23 -2.93
N GLU A 198 -6.05 21.45 -1.92
CA GLU A 198 -5.19 21.93 -0.84
C GLU A 198 -3.86 22.43 -1.42
N THR A 199 -3.47 23.65 -1.04
CA THR A 199 -2.19 24.24 -1.44
C THR A 199 -1.22 24.25 -0.28
N THR A 200 -0.07 23.62 -0.47
CA THR A 200 0.95 23.52 0.57
C THR A 200 2.37 23.52 -0.02
N ARG A 201 3.38 23.39 0.85
CA ARG A 201 4.79 23.33 0.46
C ARG A 201 5.37 22.00 0.86
N TRP A 202 5.86 21.26 -0.14
CA TRP A 202 6.63 20.05 0.05
C TRP A 202 8.10 20.27 -0.32
N ASN A 203 9.00 19.52 0.29
CA ASN A 203 10.40 19.53 -0.16
C ASN A 203 10.51 18.75 -1.49
N ARG A 204 11.33 19.22 -2.42
CA ARG A 204 11.56 18.53 -3.70
C ARG A 204 11.94 17.06 -3.53
N SER A 205 12.68 16.72 -2.48
CA SER A 205 13.09 15.34 -2.19
C SER A 205 11.95 14.42 -1.71
N GLU A 206 10.78 14.98 -1.40
CA GLU A 206 9.60 14.21 -0.99
C GLU A 206 8.79 13.73 -2.20
N PHE A 207 9.13 14.16 -3.39
CA PHE A 207 8.52 13.69 -4.62
C PHE A 207 9.33 12.55 -5.25
N VAL A 208 8.60 11.56 -5.77
CA VAL A 208 9.15 10.48 -6.61
C VAL A 208 9.66 11.04 -7.93
N GLY A 209 8.91 11.98 -8.52
CA GLY A 209 9.24 12.63 -9.78
C GLY A 209 8.02 13.27 -10.44
N VAL A 210 8.22 13.70 -11.69
CA VAL A 210 7.13 14.16 -12.56
C VAL A 210 6.41 12.94 -13.12
N ILE A 211 5.09 12.87 -12.97
CA ILE A 211 4.30 11.78 -13.56
C ILE A 211 4.42 11.80 -15.09
N ARG A 212 4.47 10.62 -15.71
CA ARG A 212 4.43 10.50 -17.18
C ARG A 212 3.03 10.79 -17.68
N ASP A 213 2.92 11.41 -18.84
CA ASP A 213 1.62 11.81 -19.41
C ASP A 213 0.67 10.60 -19.59
N GLU A 214 1.21 9.44 -19.98
CA GLU A 214 0.45 8.20 -20.15
C GLU A 214 -0.02 7.57 -18.82
N CYS A 215 0.52 8.03 -17.70
CA CYS A 215 0.16 7.55 -16.35
C CYS A 215 -0.79 8.50 -15.62
N ILE A 216 -1.13 9.65 -16.21
CA ILE A 216 -2.08 10.60 -15.60
C ILE A 216 -3.49 10.01 -15.70
N PRO A 217 -4.19 9.77 -14.58
CA PRO A 217 -5.57 9.28 -14.60
C PRO A 217 -6.53 10.32 -15.22
N ASP A 218 -7.61 9.85 -15.84
CA ASP A 218 -8.59 10.70 -16.50
C ASP A 218 -9.14 11.81 -15.60
N TRP A 219 -9.47 11.48 -14.33
CA TRP A 219 -9.94 12.46 -13.35
C TRP A 219 -8.91 13.57 -13.07
N ALA A 220 -7.61 13.22 -13.05
CA ALA A 220 -6.55 14.19 -12.81
C ALA A 220 -6.34 15.07 -14.05
N ALA A 221 -6.43 14.50 -15.25
CA ALA A 221 -6.39 15.26 -16.50
C ALA A 221 -7.54 16.28 -16.59
N GLU A 222 -8.77 15.89 -16.22
CA GLU A 222 -9.92 16.79 -16.15
C GLU A 222 -9.70 17.93 -15.14
N LYS A 223 -9.21 17.60 -13.94
CA LYS A 223 -8.92 18.61 -12.91
C LYS A 223 -7.83 19.59 -13.33
N LEU A 224 -6.79 19.11 -14.01
CA LEU A 224 -5.73 19.95 -14.57
C LEU A 224 -6.26 20.92 -15.63
N ALA A 225 -7.18 20.47 -16.49
CA ALA A 225 -7.81 21.32 -17.48
C ALA A 225 -8.63 22.44 -16.81
N GLN A 226 -9.38 22.13 -15.76
CA GLN A 226 -10.12 23.11 -14.96
C GLN A 226 -9.19 24.15 -14.33
N LEU A 227 -8.14 23.71 -13.61
CA LEU A 227 -7.21 24.63 -12.96
C LEU A 227 -6.49 25.55 -13.94
N ARG A 228 -6.17 25.09 -15.14
CA ARG A 228 -5.56 25.91 -16.20
C ARG A 228 -6.54 26.96 -16.77
N GLN A 229 -7.83 26.62 -16.88
CA GLN A 229 -8.85 27.57 -17.30
C GLN A 229 -9.03 28.69 -16.27
N GLU A 230 -9.17 28.34 -14.98
CA GLU A 230 -9.29 29.30 -13.89
C GLU A 230 -8.10 30.27 -13.83
N GLN A 231 -6.86 29.76 -14.04
CA GLN A 231 -5.65 30.61 -14.08
C GLN A 231 -5.67 31.58 -15.28
N THR A 232 -6.18 31.14 -16.43
CA THR A 232 -6.26 31.98 -17.64
C THR A 232 -7.28 33.09 -17.46
N GLU A 233 -8.46 32.79 -16.89
CA GLU A 233 -9.50 33.75 -16.60
C GLU A 233 -9.04 34.82 -15.59
N MET A 234 -8.42 34.40 -14.48
CA MET A 234 -7.85 35.34 -13.48
C MET A 234 -6.77 36.25 -14.08
N THR A 235 -5.95 35.74 -15.00
CA THR A 235 -4.92 36.56 -15.66
C THR A 235 -5.52 37.58 -16.59
N GLN A 236 -6.62 37.28 -17.27
CA GLN A 236 -7.33 38.20 -18.14
C GLN A 236 -8.04 39.31 -17.36
N GLU A 237 -8.65 38.97 -16.20
CA GLU A 237 -9.29 39.97 -15.33
C GLU A 237 -8.30 40.95 -14.70
N MET A 238 -7.09 40.52 -14.41
CA MET A 238 -6.02 41.38 -13.84
C MET A 238 -5.38 42.32 -14.90
N THR A 239 -5.68 42.10 -16.19
CA THR A 239 -5.06 42.88 -17.30
C THR A 239 -6.03 43.87 -17.90
N MET A 240 -7.28 43.90 -17.46
CA MET A 240 -8.30 44.88 -17.80
C MET A 240 -8.37 45.98 -16.74
#